data_79a029caa7b2dc313e109c533fd13f38
#
_entry.id   79a029caa7b2dc313e109c533fd13f38
#
_cell.length_a   1.000
_cell.length_b   1.000
_cell.length_c   1.000
_cell.angle_alpha   90.00
_cell.angle_beta   90.00
_cell.angle_gamma   90.00
#
_symmetry.space_group_name_H-M   'P 1'
#
loop_
_entity.id
_entity.type
_entity.pdbx_description
1 polymer ?
#
loop_
_entity_poly.entity_id
_entity_poly.type
_entity_poly.pdbx_seq_one_letter_code
_entity_poly.pdbx_strand_id
1 'polypeptide(L)'
;MQSIHLLITDSFCFTEDNKPLAASNTIHLKTPTFIFDHAVTKTNNFNPDTGLTNFGPYDSITFDIKTPNILCICNKSNRGVFTNFLSSLKDGLPQSRLFQKGLQRKYDLQDVLYNIREIQEFTVEEYLNAIRSEDENKPHLAIIEIPAAFKRYDDR
;
A
#
# COMPACT_ATOMS: atom_id res chain seq x y z
N MET A 1 -29.32 7.74 -22.38
CA MET A 1 -28.50 6.82 -21.55
C MET A 1 -27.68 5.95 -22.47
N GLN A 2 -26.35 6.00 -22.40
CA GLN A 2 -25.49 5.14 -23.19
C GLN A 2 -25.35 3.81 -22.43
N SER A 3 -25.75 2.71 -23.08
CA SER A 3 -25.53 1.37 -22.52
C SER A 3 -24.05 1.04 -22.60
N ILE A 4 -23.43 0.70 -21.46
CA ILE A 4 -22.06 0.21 -21.41
C ILE A 4 -22.13 -1.31 -21.53
N HIS A 5 -21.60 -1.84 -22.63
CA HIS A 5 -21.43 -3.29 -22.82
C HIS A 5 -19.99 -3.65 -22.47
N LEU A 6 -19.78 -4.41 -21.40
CA LEU A 6 -18.49 -4.96 -21.05
C LEU A 6 -18.43 -6.43 -21.46
N LEU A 7 -17.71 -6.73 -22.55
CA LEU A 7 -17.46 -8.10 -22.98
C LEU A 7 -16.18 -8.60 -22.32
N ILE A 8 -16.28 -9.50 -21.37
CA ILE A 8 -15.13 -10.08 -20.68
C ILE A 8 -14.61 -11.33 -21.38
N THR A 9 -15.55 -12.13 -21.94
CA THR A 9 -15.27 -13.26 -22.86
C THR A 9 -16.48 -13.43 -23.77
N ASP A 10 -16.40 -14.25 -24.79
CA ASP A 10 -17.52 -14.55 -25.70
C ASP A 10 -18.79 -15.11 -25.02
N SER A 11 -18.66 -15.47 -23.73
CA SER A 11 -19.76 -16.02 -22.90
C SER A 11 -20.20 -15.11 -21.76
N PHE A 12 -19.61 -13.90 -21.60
CA PHE A 12 -19.92 -12.98 -20.50
C PHE A 12 -20.34 -11.62 -21.04
N CYS A 13 -21.60 -11.27 -20.89
CA CYS A 13 -22.14 -9.98 -21.30
C CYS A 13 -22.89 -9.35 -20.10
N PHE A 14 -22.47 -8.16 -19.66
CA PHE A 14 -23.23 -7.36 -18.71
C PHE A 14 -24.01 -6.30 -19.47
N THR A 15 -25.32 -6.25 -19.31
CA THR A 15 -26.16 -5.18 -19.83
C THR A 15 -26.76 -4.39 -18.67
N GLU A 16 -26.76 -3.06 -18.79
CA GLU A 16 -27.34 -2.15 -17.79
C GLU A 16 -28.88 -2.14 -17.80
N ASP A 17 -29.52 -2.97 -18.60
CA ASP A 17 -30.98 -2.93 -18.86
C ASP A 17 -31.85 -3.51 -17.73
N ASN A 18 -31.38 -3.63 -16.51
CA ASN A 18 -32.12 -4.12 -15.33
C ASN A 18 -32.98 -5.39 -15.59
N LYS A 19 -32.71 -6.11 -16.66
CA LYS A 19 -33.36 -7.40 -16.90
C LYS A 19 -32.62 -8.48 -16.13
N PRO A 20 -33.31 -9.24 -15.27
CA PRO A 20 -32.66 -10.35 -14.61
C PRO A 20 -32.13 -11.31 -15.68
N LEU A 21 -30.79 -11.52 -15.67
CA LEU A 21 -30.16 -12.58 -16.46
C LEU A 21 -30.87 -13.88 -16.09
N ALA A 22 -31.29 -14.63 -17.10
CA ALA A 22 -31.91 -15.94 -16.86
C ALA A 22 -30.98 -16.77 -15.96
N ALA A 23 -31.51 -17.34 -14.89
CA ALA A 23 -30.75 -18.06 -13.87
C ALA A 23 -29.84 -19.19 -14.42
N SER A 24 -30.08 -19.63 -15.64
CA SER A 24 -29.31 -20.65 -16.36
C SER A 24 -27.90 -20.20 -16.79
N ASN A 25 -27.64 -18.88 -16.81
CA ASN A 25 -26.37 -18.31 -17.29
C ASN A 25 -25.49 -17.73 -16.15
N THR A 26 -25.85 -18.00 -14.90
CA THR A 26 -25.08 -17.49 -13.76
C THR A 26 -23.95 -18.46 -13.46
N ILE A 27 -22.70 -17.97 -13.64
CA ILE A 27 -21.49 -18.70 -13.22
C ILE A 27 -21.15 -18.27 -11.80
N HIS A 28 -21.26 -19.18 -10.85
CA HIS A 28 -20.78 -18.98 -9.49
C HIS A 28 -19.27 -19.17 -9.46
N LEU A 29 -18.52 -18.07 -9.38
CA LEU A 29 -17.08 -18.14 -9.14
C LEU A 29 -16.84 -18.50 -7.68
N LYS A 30 -15.99 -19.49 -7.44
CA LYS A 30 -15.53 -19.80 -6.08
C LYS A 30 -14.69 -18.63 -5.56
N THR A 31 -14.81 -18.34 -4.26
CA THR A 31 -13.93 -17.38 -3.60
C THR A 31 -12.47 -17.78 -3.83
N PRO A 32 -11.61 -16.87 -4.32
CA PRO A 32 -10.22 -17.19 -4.57
C PRO A 32 -9.51 -17.54 -3.28
N THR A 33 -8.59 -18.50 -3.33
CA THR A 33 -7.67 -18.81 -2.25
C THR A 33 -6.38 -18.03 -2.46
N PHE A 34 -6.00 -17.21 -1.47
CA PHE A 34 -4.74 -16.48 -1.48
C PHE A 34 -3.62 -17.41 -1.01
N ILE A 35 -2.49 -17.42 -1.72
CA ILE A 35 -1.33 -18.26 -1.46
C ILE A 35 -0.17 -17.36 -1.05
N PHE A 36 0.54 -17.74 0.02
CA PHE A 36 1.60 -16.95 0.63
C PHE A 36 2.95 -17.69 0.71
N ASP A 37 3.08 -18.82 0.02
CA ASP A 37 4.34 -19.54 -0.13
C ASP A 37 4.34 -20.43 -1.39
N HIS A 38 5.54 -20.75 -1.89
CA HIS A 38 5.71 -21.59 -3.09
C HIS A 38 5.20 -23.02 -2.90
N ALA A 39 5.20 -23.53 -1.67
CA ALA A 39 4.74 -24.89 -1.36
C ALA A 39 3.21 -24.99 -1.20
N VAL A 40 2.49 -23.85 -1.32
CA VAL A 40 1.02 -23.79 -1.17
C VAL A 40 0.55 -24.29 0.21
N THR A 41 1.38 -24.17 1.23
CA THR A 41 1.07 -24.59 2.60
C THR A 41 0.44 -23.45 3.41
N LYS A 42 0.76 -22.19 3.06
CA LYS A 42 0.25 -20.99 3.70
C LYS A 42 -0.85 -20.38 2.84
N THR A 43 -2.10 -20.66 3.17
CA THR A 43 -3.26 -20.21 2.40
C THR A 43 -4.29 -19.49 3.26
N ASN A 44 -5.04 -18.56 2.66
CA ASN A 44 -6.14 -17.85 3.29
C ASN A 44 -7.27 -17.59 2.29
N ASN A 45 -8.51 -17.93 2.67
CA ASN A 45 -9.68 -17.78 1.80
C ASN A 45 -10.51 -16.52 2.09
N PHE A 46 -10.15 -15.74 3.15
CA PHE A 46 -11.02 -14.67 3.63
C PHE A 46 -10.54 -13.28 3.26
N ASN A 47 -9.25 -13.00 3.50
CA ASN A 47 -8.73 -11.65 3.36
C ASN A 47 -7.21 -11.70 3.12
N PRO A 48 -6.71 -11.09 2.02
CA PRO A 48 -5.29 -11.04 1.73
C PRO A 48 -4.48 -10.31 2.82
N ASP A 49 -5.08 -9.30 3.46
CA ASP A 49 -4.44 -8.55 4.54
C ASP A 49 -4.16 -9.42 5.78
N THR A 50 -5.11 -10.26 6.15
CA THR A 50 -4.92 -11.25 7.24
C THR A 50 -3.85 -12.27 6.87
N GLY A 51 -3.81 -12.70 5.61
CA GLY A 51 -2.78 -13.61 5.12
C GLY A 51 -1.38 -12.99 5.19
N LEU A 52 -1.22 -11.74 4.71
CA LEU A 52 0.04 -11.00 4.83
C LEU A 52 0.49 -10.83 6.29
N THR A 53 -0.45 -10.54 7.20
CA THR A 53 -0.15 -10.38 8.62
C THR A 53 0.35 -11.68 9.26
N ASN A 54 -0.20 -12.84 8.85
CA ASN A 54 0.11 -14.14 9.44
C ASN A 54 1.32 -14.80 8.79
N PHE A 55 1.47 -14.65 7.49
CA PHE A 55 2.41 -15.43 6.67
C PHE A 55 3.49 -14.59 5.99
N GLY A 56 3.30 -13.28 5.87
CA GLY A 56 4.15 -12.40 5.06
C GLY A 56 3.83 -12.50 3.57
N PRO A 57 4.63 -11.81 2.71
CA PRO A 57 4.51 -11.87 1.26
C PRO A 57 4.89 -13.25 0.70
N TYR A 58 4.36 -13.58 -0.49
CA TYR A 58 4.64 -14.84 -1.18
C TYR A 58 6.14 -15.10 -1.36
N ASP A 59 6.92 -14.06 -1.70
CA ASP A 59 8.35 -14.13 -1.92
C ASP A 59 9.19 -13.76 -0.69
N SER A 60 8.64 -13.84 0.52
CA SER A 60 9.33 -13.40 1.74
C SER A 60 10.69 -14.07 1.95
N ILE A 61 10.89 -15.28 1.44
CA ILE A 61 12.17 -16.03 1.55
C ILE A 61 13.22 -15.50 0.57
N THR A 62 12.81 -15.05 -0.62
CA THR A 62 13.69 -14.61 -1.71
C THR A 62 13.88 -13.09 -1.77
N PHE A 63 13.11 -12.34 -1.00
CA PHE A 63 13.18 -10.90 -0.95
C PHE A 63 14.41 -10.43 -0.16
N ASP A 64 15.37 -9.83 -0.85
CA ASP A 64 16.68 -9.48 -0.30
C ASP A 64 16.66 -8.29 0.67
N ILE A 65 15.74 -7.32 0.44
CA ILE A 65 15.71 -6.09 1.22
C ILE A 65 14.87 -6.30 2.49
N LYS A 66 15.47 -6.86 3.53
CA LYS A 66 14.81 -7.08 4.83
C LYS A 66 14.85 -5.88 5.76
N THR A 67 15.68 -4.90 5.46
CA THR A 67 15.81 -3.65 6.23
C THR A 67 15.77 -2.46 5.26
N PRO A 68 14.58 -2.08 4.77
CA PRO A 68 14.46 -0.95 3.85
C PRO A 68 14.87 0.35 4.51
N ASN A 69 15.66 1.14 3.76
CA ASN A 69 16.02 2.50 4.09
C ASN A 69 15.01 3.45 3.43
N ILE A 70 14.31 4.25 4.23
CA ILE A 70 13.22 5.11 3.78
C ILE A 70 13.58 6.57 4.06
N LEU A 71 13.67 7.37 3.00
CA LEU A 71 13.76 8.81 3.12
C LEU A 71 12.41 9.38 3.56
N CYS A 72 12.41 10.17 4.62
CA CYS A 72 11.22 10.78 5.18
C CYS A 72 11.39 12.29 5.19
N ILE A 73 10.53 13.03 4.46
CA ILE A 73 10.62 14.50 4.40
C ILE A 73 9.39 15.10 5.07
N CYS A 74 9.57 15.92 6.08
CA CYS A 74 8.49 16.59 6.77
C CYS A 74 8.84 18.05 7.11
N ASN A 75 7.81 18.86 7.32
CA ASN A 75 8.02 20.20 7.86
C ASN A 75 8.47 20.10 9.33
N LYS A 76 9.43 20.93 9.70
CA LYS A 76 9.99 20.99 11.06
C LYS A 76 8.90 21.16 12.13
N SER A 77 7.86 21.95 11.86
CA SER A 77 6.75 22.17 12.80
C SER A 77 5.93 20.90 13.06
N ASN A 78 5.91 19.95 12.10
CA ASN A 78 5.11 18.74 12.14
C ASN A 78 5.91 17.48 12.51
N ARG A 79 7.21 17.63 12.79
CA ARG A 79 8.12 16.51 13.06
C ARG A 79 7.58 15.52 14.09
N GLY A 80 7.02 16.00 15.20
CA GLY A 80 6.49 15.12 16.24
C GLY A 80 5.33 14.25 15.76
N VAL A 81 4.37 14.84 15.05
CA VAL A 81 3.22 14.14 14.47
C VAL A 81 3.70 13.15 13.40
N PHE A 82 4.63 13.59 12.58
CA PHE A 82 5.19 12.76 11.50
C PHE A 82 5.97 11.56 12.06
N THR A 83 6.75 11.73 13.11
CA THR A 83 7.47 10.64 13.80
C THR A 83 6.48 9.62 14.39
N ASN A 84 5.40 10.07 15.02
CA ASN A 84 4.36 9.18 15.53
C ASN A 84 3.67 8.40 14.40
N PHE A 85 3.44 9.04 13.26
CA PHE A 85 2.93 8.36 12.06
C PHE A 85 3.90 7.27 11.57
N LEU A 86 5.20 7.58 11.47
CA LEU A 86 6.21 6.60 11.04
C LEU A 86 6.31 5.40 11.99
N SER A 87 6.25 5.64 13.32
CA SER A 87 6.21 4.56 14.31
C SER A 87 4.96 3.69 14.13
N SER A 88 3.79 4.32 13.96
CA SER A 88 2.55 3.60 13.70
C SER A 88 2.58 2.83 12.38
N LEU A 89 3.24 3.37 11.36
CA LEU A 89 3.43 2.70 10.08
C LEU A 89 4.32 1.46 10.21
N LYS A 90 5.39 1.54 10.99
CA LYS A 90 6.31 0.44 11.26
C LYS A 90 5.65 -0.66 12.10
N ASP A 91 5.11 -0.28 13.27
CA ASP A 91 4.69 -1.20 14.33
C ASP A 91 3.21 -1.57 14.25
N GLY A 92 2.42 -0.76 13.54
CA GLY A 92 0.98 -0.92 13.38
C GLY A 92 0.15 -0.12 14.39
N LEU A 93 -1.14 -0.27 14.25
CA LEU A 93 -2.17 0.34 15.11
C LEU A 93 -2.99 -0.78 15.74
N PRO A 94 -2.78 -1.11 17.02
CA PRO A 94 -3.44 -2.26 17.68
C PRO A 94 -4.97 -2.23 17.58
N GLN A 95 -5.58 -1.06 17.57
CA GLN A 95 -7.02 -0.86 17.45
C GLN A 95 -7.54 -0.92 16.01
N SER A 96 -6.67 -0.89 15.01
CA SER A 96 -7.06 -1.00 13.59
C SER A 96 -7.33 -2.46 13.22
N ARG A 97 -8.46 -2.73 12.54
CA ARG A 97 -8.75 -4.08 12.04
C ARG A 97 -7.83 -4.50 10.88
N LEU A 98 -7.34 -3.54 10.10
CA LEU A 98 -6.59 -3.79 8.85
C LEU A 98 -5.08 -3.58 9.01
N PHE A 99 -4.63 -2.88 10.05
CA PHE A 99 -3.22 -2.51 10.20
C PHE A 99 -2.69 -2.70 11.63
N GLN A 100 -3.03 -3.82 12.26
CA GLN A 100 -2.65 -4.09 13.65
C GLN A 100 -1.15 -4.30 13.85
N LYS A 101 -0.46 -4.85 12.87
CA LYS A 101 0.92 -5.34 12.98
C LYS A 101 1.95 -4.53 12.17
N GLY A 102 1.53 -3.47 11.51
CA GLY A 102 2.40 -2.57 10.74
C GLY A 102 3.13 -3.20 9.56
N LEU A 103 3.96 -2.38 8.91
CA LEU A 103 4.74 -2.79 7.75
C LEU A 103 5.74 -3.90 8.07
N GLN A 104 6.42 -3.79 9.22
CA GLN A 104 7.48 -4.72 9.59
C GLN A 104 6.96 -6.15 9.58
N ARG A 105 5.80 -6.40 10.20
CA ARG A 105 5.20 -7.73 10.25
C ARG A 105 4.57 -8.15 8.93
N LYS A 106 3.84 -7.23 8.26
CA LYS A 106 3.15 -7.55 7.00
C LYS A 106 4.08 -7.94 5.88
N TYR A 107 5.26 -7.34 5.82
CA TYR A 107 6.24 -7.60 4.76
C TYR A 107 7.40 -8.47 5.21
N ASP A 108 7.32 -9.07 6.40
CA ASP A 108 8.36 -9.94 6.95
C ASP A 108 9.74 -9.28 6.94
N LEU A 109 9.78 -8.01 7.38
CA LEU A 109 10.99 -7.21 7.46
C LEU A 109 11.68 -7.42 8.82
N GLN A 110 13.00 -7.36 8.81
CA GLN A 110 13.80 -7.39 10.04
C GLN A 110 13.72 -6.05 10.77
N ASP A 111 13.79 -4.96 10.02
CA ASP A 111 13.64 -3.60 10.52
C ASP A 111 13.16 -2.65 9.41
N VAL A 112 12.83 -1.41 9.78
CA VAL A 112 12.56 -0.30 8.87
C VAL A 112 13.35 0.90 9.36
N LEU A 113 14.28 1.39 8.52
CA LEU A 113 15.12 2.54 8.84
C LEU A 113 14.52 3.80 8.22
N TYR A 114 14.29 4.81 9.05
CA TYR A 114 13.78 6.11 8.63
C TYR A 114 14.86 7.17 8.70
N ASN A 115 15.22 7.75 7.55
CA ASN A 115 16.07 8.94 7.45
C ASN A 115 15.18 10.16 7.34
N ILE A 116 15.03 10.90 8.44
CA ILE A 116 14.13 12.07 8.50
C ILE A 116 14.91 13.32 8.12
N ARG A 117 14.42 14.02 7.07
CA ARG A 117 14.86 15.35 6.64
C ARG A 117 13.77 16.36 6.92
N GLU A 118 14.16 17.45 7.57
CA GLU A 118 13.24 18.54 7.91
C GLU A 118 13.36 19.64 6.87
N ILE A 119 12.20 20.14 6.42
CA ILE A 119 12.09 21.34 5.61
C ILE A 119 11.43 22.45 6.43
N GLN A 120 11.76 23.69 6.12
CA GLN A 120 11.18 24.86 6.80
C GLN A 120 9.89 25.31 6.11
N GLU A 121 9.91 25.31 4.78
CA GLU A 121 8.79 25.73 3.95
C GLU A 121 8.45 24.63 2.93
N PHE A 122 7.19 24.59 2.53
CA PHE A 122 6.73 23.64 1.51
C PHE A 122 7.01 24.18 0.10
N THR A 123 8.28 24.31 -0.25
CA THR A 123 8.74 24.76 -1.56
C THR A 123 9.38 23.61 -2.33
N VAL A 124 9.28 23.64 -3.66
CA VAL A 124 9.91 22.64 -4.54
C VAL A 124 11.43 22.59 -4.30
N GLU A 125 12.04 23.74 -4.05
CA GLU A 125 13.48 23.82 -3.83
C GLU A 125 13.93 23.09 -2.55
N GLU A 126 13.19 23.26 -1.44
CA GLU A 126 13.50 22.55 -0.19
C GLU A 126 13.33 21.04 -0.33
N TYR A 127 12.29 20.58 -1.00
CA TYR A 127 12.12 19.16 -1.29
C TYR A 127 13.25 18.60 -2.15
N LEU A 128 13.64 19.30 -3.22
CA LEU A 128 14.76 18.88 -4.07
C LEU A 128 16.07 18.82 -3.32
N ASN A 129 16.35 19.80 -2.44
CA ASN A 129 17.55 19.83 -1.62
C ASN A 129 17.54 18.64 -0.63
N ALA A 130 16.42 18.36 0.01
CA ALA A 130 16.28 17.22 0.92
C ALA A 130 16.50 15.88 0.18
N ILE A 131 15.97 15.71 -1.03
CA ILE A 131 16.18 14.52 -1.85
C ILE A 131 17.65 14.39 -2.26
N ARG A 132 18.27 15.47 -2.78
CA ARG A 132 19.67 15.45 -3.24
C ARG A 132 20.65 15.15 -2.13
N SER A 133 20.35 15.56 -0.88
CA SER A 133 21.20 15.27 0.27
C SER A 133 21.29 13.78 0.61
N GLU A 134 20.43 12.94 0.04
CA GLU A 134 20.36 11.49 0.29
C GLU A 134 20.91 10.63 -0.86
N ASP A 135 21.46 11.23 -1.93
CA ASP A 135 21.98 10.49 -3.09
C ASP A 135 23.01 9.42 -2.69
N GLU A 136 23.81 9.66 -1.64
CA GLU A 136 24.80 8.71 -1.14
C GLU A 136 24.16 7.51 -0.41
N ASN A 137 23.03 7.72 0.26
CA ASN A 137 22.36 6.69 1.07
C ASN A 137 21.42 5.78 0.27
N LYS A 138 21.14 6.10 -0.99
CA LYS A 138 20.27 5.34 -1.90
C LYS A 138 19.02 4.79 -1.22
N PRO A 139 18.05 5.63 -0.83
CA PRO A 139 16.85 5.18 -0.19
C PRO A 139 16.03 4.28 -1.13
N HIS A 140 15.39 3.25 -0.56
CA HIS A 140 14.53 2.33 -1.32
C HIS A 140 13.14 2.92 -1.56
N LEU A 141 12.72 3.83 -0.66
CA LEU A 141 11.40 4.46 -0.70
C LEU A 141 11.50 5.88 -0.12
N ALA A 142 10.60 6.77 -0.55
CA ALA A 142 10.42 8.08 0.06
C ALA A 142 8.99 8.24 0.60
N ILE A 143 8.88 8.82 1.80
CA ILE A 143 7.61 9.25 2.40
C ILE A 143 7.71 10.76 2.58
N ILE A 144 6.84 11.51 1.92
CA ILE A 144 6.92 12.96 1.86
C ILE A 144 5.62 13.55 2.41
N GLU A 145 5.74 14.48 3.36
CA GLU A 145 4.62 15.29 3.82
C GLU A 145 4.24 16.30 2.75
N ILE A 146 2.98 16.29 2.31
CA ILE A 146 2.42 17.25 1.36
C ILE A 146 1.35 18.07 2.08
N PRO A 147 1.45 19.41 2.08
CA PRO A 147 0.45 20.25 2.73
C PRO A 147 -0.92 20.13 2.07
N ALA A 148 -1.98 20.19 2.89
CA ALA A 148 -3.37 20.06 2.42
C ALA A 148 -3.74 21.11 1.34
N ALA A 149 -3.07 22.26 1.33
CA ALA A 149 -3.29 23.30 0.33
C ALA A 149 -2.97 22.82 -1.11
N PHE A 150 -2.08 21.83 -1.27
CA PHE A 150 -1.73 21.28 -2.58
C PHE A 150 -2.75 20.27 -3.13
N LYS A 151 -3.68 19.79 -2.31
CA LYS A 151 -4.77 18.91 -2.78
C LYS A 151 -5.67 19.53 -3.85
N ARG A 152 -5.67 20.86 -3.99
CA ARG A 152 -6.47 21.58 -4.99
C ARG A 152 -5.93 21.53 -6.40
N TYR A 153 -4.76 20.94 -6.64
CA TYR A 153 -4.17 20.83 -7.97
C TYR A 153 -4.57 19.56 -8.73
N ASP A 154 -5.20 18.59 -8.07
CA ASP A 154 -5.65 17.34 -8.71
C ASP A 154 -6.95 17.49 -9.53
N ASP A 155 -7.64 18.63 -9.42
CA ASP A 155 -8.92 18.89 -10.09
C ASP A 155 -8.77 19.65 -11.43
N ARG A 156 -7.60 19.59 -12.08
CA ARG A 156 -7.38 20.29 -13.36
C ARG A 156 -6.96 19.34 -14.48
#